data_18aaf047eefd8227778b15d514a4e230
#
_entry.id   18aaf047eefd8227778b15d514a4e230
#
_cell.length_a   1.000
_cell.length_b   1.000
_cell.length_c   1.000
_cell.angle_alpha   90.00
_cell.angle_beta   90.00
_cell.angle_gamma   90.00
#
_symmetry.space_group_name_H-M   'P 1'
#
loop_
_entity.id
_entity.type
_entity.pdbx_description
1 polymer ?
#
loop_
_entity_poly.entity_id
_entity_poly.type
_entity_poly.pdbx_seq_one_letter_code
_entity_poly.pdbx_strand_id
1 'polypeptide(L)'
;VTISDAEGEHARLSAARSRFGLPSSGPVVPLAGDVGQRRYLRLESKGRSSVVLVLYPSPSSQAQEHWRAIGAALSGTGIRVPSLLDDDPPSGAALVEDLGDRDLAAELRESGPSDRDRLLDEAEDLLVPLRRIAREAALLNPPFDASFFATELAHTRRWALERNGATPLPEGRAGLWEDLAGRLAREAADKALGGEPVPTHRDFHANNLMRAPGGALAVIDFQDLRLGPPDYDAVSLRFERAGSLAPARGEAYREAVLLQRAWKVLGTFEKMLALGREVYRPHRDAAVRTIRLWTRPDGSFRDLLAFLPG
;
A
#
# COMPACT_ATOMS: atom_id res chain seq x y z
N VAL A 1 -3.62 -23.43 -0.43
CA VAL A 1 -4.08 -23.58 -1.82
C VAL A 1 -4.56 -24.99 -1.95
N THR A 2 -5.85 -25.18 -2.23
CA THR A 2 -6.43 -26.51 -2.48
C THR A 2 -6.05 -26.97 -3.90
N ILE A 3 -6.11 -28.28 -4.19
CA ILE A 3 -5.83 -28.84 -5.52
C ILE A 3 -6.73 -28.18 -6.58
N SER A 4 -7.99 -27.87 -6.26
CA SER A 4 -8.94 -27.16 -7.11
C SER A 4 -8.51 -25.74 -7.49
N ASP A 5 -7.85 -25.02 -6.57
CA ASP A 5 -7.37 -23.65 -6.81
C ASP A 5 -6.18 -23.64 -7.77
N ALA A 6 -5.31 -24.64 -7.69
CA ALA A 6 -4.14 -24.78 -8.56
C ALA A 6 -4.54 -25.15 -10.00
N GLU A 7 -5.52 -26.03 -10.19
CA GLU A 7 -6.05 -26.40 -11.51
C GLU A 7 -6.74 -25.21 -12.18
N GLY A 8 -7.53 -24.45 -11.43
CA GLY A 8 -8.18 -23.23 -11.94
C GLY A 8 -7.18 -22.16 -12.36
N GLU A 9 -6.10 -21.97 -11.58
CA GLU A 9 -5.03 -21.04 -11.91
C GLU A 9 -4.26 -21.43 -13.16
N HIS A 10 -3.95 -22.73 -13.31
CA HIS A 10 -3.28 -23.25 -14.50
C HIS A 10 -4.10 -23.05 -15.77
N ALA A 11 -5.42 -23.31 -15.71
CA ALA A 11 -6.32 -23.08 -16.83
C ALA A 11 -6.38 -21.59 -17.21
N ARG A 12 -6.46 -20.69 -16.22
CA ARG A 12 -6.46 -19.23 -16.46
C ARG A 12 -5.14 -18.76 -17.06
N LEU A 13 -4.00 -19.26 -16.58
CA LEU A 13 -2.68 -18.95 -17.14
C LEU A 13 -2.57 -19.41 -18.59
N SER A 14 -3.03 -20.63 -18.91
CA SER A 14 -3.02 -21.16 -20.28
C SER A 14 -3.89 -20.33 -21.21
N ALA A 15 -5.10 -19.97 -20.79
CA ALA A 15 -6.00 -19.11 -21.55
C ALA A 15 -5.40 -17.72 -21.79
N ALA A 16 -4.80 -17.11 -20.77
CA ALA A 16 -4.16 -15.81 -20.88
C ALA A 16 -2.95 -15.86 -21.84
N ARG A 17 -2.12 -16.89 -21.77
CA ARG A 17 -1.01 -17.07 -22.72
C ARG A 17 -1.51 -17.12 -24.17
N SER A 18 -2.56 -17.90 -24.43
CA SER A 18 -3.18 -17.98 -25.76
C SER A 18 -3.74 -16.63 -26.20
N ARG A 19 -4.47 -15.95 -25.30
CA ARG A 19 -5.11 -14.66 -25.59
C ARG A 19 -4.08 -13.57 -25.93
N PHE A 20 -2.97 -13.53 -25.22
CA PHE A 20 -1.92 -12.51 -25.42
C PHE A 20 -0.81 -12.94 -26.40
N GLY A 21 -0.97 -14.05 -27.11
CA GLY A 21 0.03 -14.54 -28.05
C GLY A 21 1.37 -14.90 -27.42
N LEU A 22 1.37 -15.31 -26.17
CA LEU A 22 2.57 -15.70 -25.43
C LEU A 22 2.90 -17.19 -25.66
N PRO A 23 4.17 -17.61 -25.49
CA PRO A 23 4.52 -19.01 -25.57
C PRO A 23 3.67 -19.88 -24.64
N SER A 24 3.19 -21.02 -25.17
CA SER A 24 2.34 -21.96 -24.39
C SER A 24 3.09 -22.60 -23.23
N SER A 25 4.42 -22.62 -23.28
CA SER A 25 5.32 -23.14 -22.24
C SER A 25 6.45 -22.13 -21.94
N GLY A 26 7.12 -22.32 -20.82
CA GLY A 26 8.23 -21.47 -20.39
C GLY A 26 8.14 -21.13 -18.89
N PRO A 27 9.23 -20.60 -18.32
CA PRO A 27 9.28 -20.28 -16.91
C PRO A 27 8.15 -19.32 -16.48
N VAL A 28 7.56 -19.60 -15.34
CA VAL A 28 6.58 -18.75 -14.65
C VAL A 28 7.09 -18.54 -13.24
N VAL A 29 7.37 -17.31 -12.89
CA VAL A 29 7.83 -16.95 -11.55
C VAL A 29 6.70 -16.17 -10.86
N PRO A 30 6.07 -16.74 -9.82
CA PRO A 30 5.13 -16.00 -9.01
C PRO A 30 5.85 -14.83 -8.33
N LEU A 31 5.36 -13.62 -8.55
CA LEU A 31 5.83 -12.44 -7.83
C LEU A 31 5.09 -12.32 -6.50
N ALA A 32 5.78 -11.82 -5.50
CA ALA A 32 5.17 -11.56 -4.20
C ALA A 32 4.06 -10.51 -4.41
N GLY A 33 2.81 -10.97 -4.35
CA GLY A 33 1.65 -10.10 -4.27
C GLY A 33 1.47 -9.65 -2.82
N ASP A 34 1.01 -8.44 -2.63
CA ASP A 34 0.59 -7.97 -1.31
C ASP A 34 -0.68 -8.72 -0.85
N VAL A 35 -1.28 -8.31 0.25
CA VAL A 35 -2.45 -8.90 0.92
C VAL A 35 -3.69 -9.09 0.01
N GLY A 36 -3.63 -8.60 -1.23
CA GLY A 36 -4.70 -8.65 -2.23
C GLY A 36 -4.91 -10.05 -2.85
N GLN A 37 -6.07 -10.24 -3.48
CA GLN A 37 -6.42 -11.48 -4.17
C GLN A 37 -5.86 -11.55 -5.61
N ARG A 38 -5.14 -10.53 -6.06
CA ARG A 38 -4.50 -10.50 -7.40
C ARG A 38 -3.25 -11.38 -7.40
N ARG A 39 -3.03 -12.06 -8.52
CA ARG A 39 -1.82 -12.86 -8.75
C ARG A 39 -0.97 -12.17 -9.80
N TYR A 40 0.32 -12.05 -9.52
CA TYR A 40 1.31 -11.49 -10.43
C TYR A 40 2.27 -12.60 -10.82
N LEU A 41 2.38 -12.86 -12.11
CA LEU A 41 3.18 -13.94 -12.67
C LEU A 41 4.16 -13.35 -13.69
N ARG A 42 5.45 -13.39 -13.40
CA ARG A 42 6.49 -13.05 -14.38
C ARG A 42 6.59 -14.18 -15.39
N LEU A 43 6.48 -13.82 -16.65
CA LEU A 43 6.63 -14.73 -17.77
C LEU A 43 7.92 -14.38 -18.50
N GLU A 44 8.87 -15.31 -18.46
CA GLU A 44 10.14 -15.18 -19.17
C GLU A 44 10.03 -15.77 -20.57
N SER A 45 10.60 -15.10 -21.55
CA SER A 45 10.67 -15.58 -22.93
C SER A 45 12.11 -15.49 -23.42
N LYS A 46 12.63 -16.62 -23.97
CA LYS A 46 13.99 -16.63 -24.54
C LYS A 46 14.11 -15.57 -25.64
N GLY A 47 15.04 -14.63 -25.45
CA GLY A 47 15.35 -13.58 -26.42
C GLY A 47 14.36 -12.40 -26.46
N ARG A 48 13.45 -12.29 -25.49
CA ARG A 48 12.55 -11.14 -25.29
C ARG A 48 12.62 -10.66 -23.83
N SER A 49 12.28 -9.41 -23.60
CA SER A 49 12.09 -8.89 -22.24
C SER A 49 10.98 -9.67 -21.53
N SER A 50 11.15 -9.92 -20.24
CA SER A 50 10.10 -10.49 -19.38
C SER A 50 8.90 -9.55 -19.31
N VAL A 51 7.74 -10.14 -19.07
CA VAL A 51 6.47 -9.42 -18.86
C VAL A 51 5.78 -9.94 -17.62
N VAL A 52 4.90 -9.14 -17.02
CA VAL A 52 4.11 -9.56 -15.87
C VAL A 52 2.66 -9.76 -16.29
N LEU A 53 2.16 -10.97 -16.11
CA LEU A 53 0.74 -11.30 -16.22
C LEU A 53 0.06 -11.05 -14.88
N VAL A 54 -0.96 -10.21 -14.88
CA VAL A 54 -1.81 -9.94 -13.73
C VAL A 54 -3.11 -10.71 -13.90
N LEU A 55 -3.46 -11.56 -12.92
CA LEU A 55 -4.74 -12.25 -12.86
C LEU A 55 -5.58 -11.66 -11.73
N TYR A 56 -6.68 -11.05 -12.08
CA TYR A 56 -7.65 -10.48 -11.14
C TYR A 56 -8.58 -11.59 -10.59
N PRO A 57 -9.13 -11.44 -9.38
CA PRO A 57 -9.96 -12.47 -8.74
C PRO A 57 -11.24 -12.79 -9.54
N SER A 58 -11.76 -11.82 -10.29
CA SER A 58 -12.96 -11.96 -11.11
C SER A 58 -12.81 -11.24 -12.45
N PRO A 59 -13.52 -11.70 -13.49
CA PRO A 59 -13.66 -10.98 -14.76
C PRO A 59 -14.23 -9.58 -14.55
N SER A 60 -13.83 -8.65 -15.41
CA SER A 60 -14.30 -7.25 -15.44
C SER A 60 -14.30 -6.59 -14.06
N SER A 61 -13.24 -6.87 -13.28
CA SER A 61 -13.14 -6.33 -11.92
C SER A 61 -12.93 -4.81 -11.92
N GLN A 62 -13.61 -4.12 -11.02
CA GLN A 62 -13.41 -2.69 -10.79
C GLN A 62 -11.93 -2.34 -10.55
N ALA A 63 -11.19 -3.22 -9.87
CA ALA A 63 -9.76 -3.03 -9.64
C ALA A 63 -8.94 -3.00 -10.93
N GLN A 64 -9.30 -3.77 -11.97
CA GLN A 64 -8.67 -3.73 -13.28
C GLN A 64 -8.98 -2.43 -14.02
N GLU A 65 -10.23 -2.00 -13.97
CA GLU A 65 -10.66 -0.71 -14.56
C GLU A 65 -9.96 0.47 -13.89
N HIS A 66 -9.92 0.51 -12.55
CA HIS A 66 -9.22 1.54 -11.79
C HIS A 66 -7.72 1.54 -12.09
N TRP A 67 -7.08 0.37 -12.15
CA TRP A 67 -5.67 0.26 -12.51
C TRP A 67 -5.38 0.94 -13.85
N ARG A 68 -6.19 0.66 -14.87
CA ARG A 68 -6.04 1.25 -16.19
C ARG A 68 -6.25 2.76 -16.20
N ALA A 69 -7.35 3.23 -15.61
CA ALA A 69 -7.72 4.64 -15.62
C ALA A 69 -6.74 5.50 -14.81
N ILE A 70 -6.40 5.04 -13.59
CA ILE A 70 -5.46 5.74 -12.70
C ILE A 70 -4.04 5.69 -13.26
N GLY A 71 -3.61 4.54 -13.83
CA GLY A 71 -2.31 4.41 -14.47
C GLY A 71 -2.11 5.38 -15.63
N ALA A 72 -3.12 5.53 -16.50
CA ALA A 72 -3.10 6.51 -17.58
C ALA A 72 -3.01 7.95 -17.04
N ALA A 73 -3.77 8.27 -16.00
CA ALA A 73 -3.76 9.60 -15.39
C ALA A 73 -2.41 9.91 -14.71
N LEU A 74 -1.77 8.95 -14.03
CA LEU A 74 -0.43 9.09 -13.45
C LEU A 74 0.63 9.31 -14.53
N SER A 75 0.62 8.51 -15.59
CA SER A 75 1.54 8.69 -16.73
C SER A 75 1.40 10.09 -17.35
N GLY A 76 0.19 10.63 -17.41
CA GLY A 76 -0.09 11.98 -17.89
C GLY A 76 0.55 13.09 -17.06
N THR A 77 0.93 12.83 -15.80
CA THR A 77 1.67 13.78 -14.95
C THR A 77 3.20 13.61 -15.01
N GLY A 78 3.68 12.65 -15.80
CA GLY A 78 5.11 12.31 -15.88
C GLY A 78 5.56 11.28 -14.85
N ILE A 79 4.67 10.74 -14.01
CA ILE A 79 5.00 9.64 -13.11
C ILE A 79 5.17 8.36 -13.92
N ARG A 80 6.31 7.69 -13.70
CA ARG A 80 6.57 6.37 -14.27
C ARG A 80 5.71 5.33 -13.55
N VAL A 81 4.92 4.60 -14.32
CA VAL A 81 4.16 3.40 -13.89
C VAL A 81 4.43 2.26 -14.85
N PRO A 82 4.16 0.98 -14.49
CA PRO A 82 4.26 -0.11 -15.45
C PRO A 82 3.36 0.15 -16.66
N SER A 83 3.89 0.00 -17.87
CA SER A 83 3.10 0.14 -19.09
C SER A 83 2.09 -0.99 -19.21
N LEU A 84 0.85 -0.70 -19.57
CA LEU A 84 -0.13 -1.70 -19.98
C LEU A 84 0.22 -2.16 -21.39
N LEU A 85 0.56 -3.43 -21.55
CA LEU A 85 0.96 -4.02 -22.83
C LEU A 85 -0.24 -4.60 -23.58
N ASP A 86 -1.14 -5.25 -22.84
CA ASP A 86 -2.42 -5.77 -23.36
C ASP A 86 -3.40 -5.98 -22.19
N ASP A 87 -4.69 -6.03 -22.48
CA ASP A 87 -5.75 -6.11 -21.47
C ASP A 87 -6.90 -7.00 -21.95
N ASP A 88 -7.42 -7.83 -21.06
CA ASP A 88 -8.58 -8.70 -21.31
C ASP A 88 -9.52 -8.71 -20.10
N PRO A 89 -10.34 -7.65 -19.91
CA PRO A 89 -11.28 -7.57 -18.80
C PRO A 89 -12.24 -8.75 -18.70
N PRO A 90 -12.79 -9.32 -19.82
CA PRO A 90 -13.67 -10.48 -19.75
C PRO A 90 -13.05 -11.73 -19.10
N SER A 91 -11.74 -11.92 -19.20
CA SER A 91 -11.03 -13.01 -18.50
C SER A 91 -10.44 -12.60 -17.14
N GLY A 92 -10.47 -11.31 -16.83
CA GLY A 92 -9.81 -10.77 -15.65
C GLY A 92 -8.28 -10.90 -15.72
N ALA A 93 -7.71 -10.68 -16.90
CA ALA A 93 -6.27 -10.74 -17.12
C ALA A 93 -5.74 -9.45 -17.74
N ALA A 94 -4.53 -9.05 -17.38
CA ALA A 94 -3.79 -7.96 -18.00
C ALA A 94 -2.31 -8.33 -18.14
N LEU A 95 -1.67 -7.83 -19.20
CA LEU A 95 -0.25 -7.96 -19.43
C LEU A 95 0.41 -6.62 -19.24
N VAL A 96 1.37 -6.54 -18.33
CA VAL A 96 2.05 -5.31 -17.99
C VAL A 96 3.57 -5.46 -18.10
N GLU A 97 4.24 -4.34 -18.22
CA GLU A 97 5.68 -4.24 -18.21
C GLU A 97 6.28 -4.84 -16.92
N ASP A 98 7.39 -5.56 -17.07
CA ASP A 98 8.20 -6.03 -15.96
C ASP A 98 9.25 -4.95 -15.60
N LEU A 99 9.13 -4.39 -14.41
CA LEU A 99 10.07 -3.39 -13.89
C LEU A 99 11.30 -4.00 -13.21
N GLY A 100 11.39 -5.34 -13.14
CA GLY A 100 12.46 -6.05 -12.44
C GLY A 100 12.14 -6.29 -10.96
N ASP A 101 13.21 -6.52 -10.17
CA ASP A 101 13.07 -6.98 -8.77
C ASP A 101 13.53 -5.94 -7.73
N ARG A 102 14.05 -4.80 -8.18
CA ARG A 102 14.65 -3.81 -7.28
C ARG A 102 13.64 -2.75 -6.87
N ASP A 103 13.15 -2.85 -5.65
CA ASP A 103 12.33 -1.80 -5.02
C ASP A 103 13.20 -0.83 -4.19
N LEU A 104 12.65 0.33 -3.87
CA LEU A 104 13.29 1.33 -3.02
C LEU A 104 13.60 0.78 -1.62
N ALA A 105 12.81 -0.16 -1.10
CA ALA A 105 13.07 -0.76 0.20
C ALA A 105 14.36 -1.60 0.19
N ALA A 106 14.68 -2.27 -0.91
CA ALA A 106 15.96 -2.96 -1.08
C ALA A 106 17.12 -1.94 -1.11
N GLU A 107 16.98 -0.87 -1.88
CA GLU A 107 17.99 0.20 -1.94
C GLU A 107 18.24 0.83 -0.57
N LEU A 108 17.18 1.14 0.17
CA LEU A 108 17.29 1.69 1.52
C LEU A 108 17.99 0.74 2.50
N ARG A 109 17.80 -0.57 2.39
CA ARG A 109 18.51 -1.55 3.25
C ARG A 109 20.00 -1.61 2.97
N GLU A 110 20.40 -1.43 1.72
CA GLU A 110 21.79 -1.48 1.25
C GLU A 110 22.53 -0.17 1.47
N SER A 111 21.84 0.93 1.75
CA SER A 111 22.38 2.29 1.79
C SER A 111 22.78 2.75 3.19
N GLY A 112 23.82 3.57 3.25
CA GLY A 112 24.20 4.32 4.46
C GLY A 112 23.23 5.48 4.77
N PRO A 113 23.33 6.12 5.95
CA PRO A 113 22.36 7.14 6.38
C PRO A 113 22.15 8.28 5.39
N SER A 114 23.20 8.90 4.88
CA SER A 114 23.12 10.03 3.93
C SER A 114 22.48 9.64 2.59
N ASP A 115 22.76 8.42 2.09
CA ASP A 115 22.14 7.92 0.86
C ASP A 115 20.68 7.56 1.07
N ARG A 116 20.30 7.08 2.26
CA ARG A 116 18.91 6.81 2.62
C ARG A 116 18.06 8.07 2.56
N ASP A 117 18.57 9.17 3.14
CA ASP A 117 17.85 10.45 3.12
C ASP A 117 17.66 10.95 1.69
N ARG A 118 18.72 10.87 0.85
CA ARG A 118 18.65 11.23 -0.57
C ARG A 118 17.62 10.38 -1.34
N LEU A 119 17.59 9.06 -1.10
CA LEU A 119 16.63 8.15 -1.73
C LEU A 119 15.18 8.43 -1.31
N LEU A 120 14.97 8.76 -0.04
CA LEU A 120 13.65 9.15 0.46
C LEU A 120 13.21 10.49 -0.11
N ASP A 121 14.13 11.44 -0.26
CA ASP A 121 13.86 12.73 -0.89
C ASP A 121 13.51 12.57 -2.37
N GLU A 122 14.24 11.73 -3.11
CA GLU A 122 13.91 11.37 -4.51
C GLU A 122 12.49 10.80 -4.62
N ALA A 123 12.12 9.90 -3.71
CA ALA A 123 10.79 9.32 -3.70
C ALA A 123 9.70 10.33 -3.34
N GLU A 124 9.98 11.23 -2.39
CA GLU A 124 9.04 12.27 -1.96
C GLU A 124 8.78 13.31 -3.05
N ASP A 125 9.77 13.60 -3.90
CA ASP A 125 9.61 14.46 -5.07
C ASP A 125 8.52 13.95 -6.04
N LEU A 126 8.22 12.66 -6.07
CA LEU A 126 7.10 12.08 -6.84
C LEU A 126 5.72 12.52 -6.32
N LEU A 127 5.61 12.98 -5.07
CA LEU A 127 4.33 13.46 -4.53
C LEU A 127 3.87 14.77 -5.21
N VAL A 128 4.79 15.56 -5.73
CA VAL A 128 4.45 16.81 -6.44
C VAL A 128 3.65 16.53 -7.71
N PRO A 129 4.12 15.71 -8.67
CA PRO A 129 3.32 15.36 -9.85
C PRO A 129 2.11 14.47 -9.50
N LEU A 130 2.17 13.62 -8.45
CA LEU A 130 1.04 12.81 -8.01
C LEU A 130 -0.15 13.67 -7.61
N ARG A 131 0.07 14.77 -6.89
CA ARG A 131 -0.98 15.72 -6.49
C ARG A 131 -1.61 16.48 -7.66
N ARG A 132 -0.99 16.44 -8.85
CA ARG A 132 -1.51 17.06 -10.09
C ARG A 132 -2.38 16.15 -10.94
N ILE A 133 -2.56 14.89 -10.53
CA ILE A 133 -3.44 13.96 -11.24
C ILE A 133 -4.85 14.54 -11.31
N ALA A 134 -5.55 14.28 -12.40
CA ALA A 134 -6.92 14.74 -12.57
C ALA A 134 -7.80 14.25 -11.41
N ARG A 135 -8.56 15.16 -10.80
CA ARG A 135 -9.40 14.89 -9.63
C ARG A 135 -10.39 13.75 -9.87
N GLU A 136 -10.88 13.64 -11.10
CA GLU A 136 -11.81 12.60 -11.55
C GLU A 136 -11.20 11.20 -11.39
N ALA A 137 -9.91 11.03 -11.66
CA ALA A 137 -9.21 9.77 -11.44
C ALA A 137 -9.11 9.41 -9.94
N ALA A 138 -8.90 10.42 -9.09
CA ALA A 138 -8.86 10.21 -7.64
C ALA A 138 -10.26 9.97 -7.02
N LEU A 139 -11.33 10.30 -7.74
CA LEU A 139 -12.72 10.07 -7.33
C LEU A 139 -13.27 8.70 -7.76
N LEU A 140 -12.51 7.90 -8.48
CA LEU A 140 -12.88 6.51 -8.77
C LEU A 140 -13.01 5.68 -7.50
N ASN A 141 -12.24 6.01 -6.47
CA ASN A 141 -12.36 5.40 -5.14
C ASN A 141 -12.99 6.40 -4.15
N PRO A 142 -13.74 5.91 -3.15
CA PRO A 142 -14.23 6.76 -2.05
C PRO A 142 -13.07 7.50 -1.38
N PRO A 143 -13.22 8.80 -1.07
CA PRO A 143 -12.16 9.58 -0.43
C PRO A 143 -11.85 9.08 0.99
N PHE A 144 -10.69 9.44 1.50
CA PHE A 144 -10.38 9.30 2.92
C PHE A 144 -11.22 10.30 3.72
N ASP A 145 -12.27 9.80 4.32
CA ASP A 145 -13.06 10.51 5.31
C ASP A 145 -12.94 9.84 6.69
N ALA A 146 -13.58 10.43 7.69
CA ALA A 146 -13.56 9.89 9.04
C ALA A 146 -14.16 8.48 9.14
N SER A 147 -15.14 8.14 8.31
CA SER A 147 -15.76 6.81 8.25
C SER A 147 -14.78 5.78 7.70
N PHE A 148 -14.04 6.13 6.63
CA PHE A 148 -13.03 5.26 6.07
C PHE A 148 -11.91 4.97 7.07
N PHE A 149 -11.36 6.01 7.72
CA PHE A 149 -10.33 5.84 8.75
C PHE A 149 -10.83 5.05 9.96
N ALA A 150 -12.07 5.26 10.40
CA ALA A 150 -12.67 4.47 11.48
C ALA A 150 -12.77 2.98 11.10
N THR A 151 -13.10 2.66 9.85
CA THR A 151 -13.14 1.27 9.36
C THR A 151 -11.75 0.61 9.41
N GLU A 152 -10.69 1.34 9.03
CA GLU A 152 -9.31 0.83 9.15
C GLU A 152 -8.91 0.60 10.61
N LEU A 153 -9.30 1.49 11.53
CA LEU A 153 -9.04 1.33 12.97
C LEU A 153 -9.89 0.21 13.60
N ALA A 154 -11.11 -0.04 13.11
CA ALA A 154 -11.89 -1.21 13.51
C ALA A 154 -11.20 -2.52 13.09
N HIS A 155 -10.57 -2.54 11.90
CA HIS A 155 -9.72 -3.67 11.49
C HIS A 155 -8.53 -3.87 12.46
N THR A 156 -7.90 -2.77 12.89
CA THR A 156 -6.82 -2.82 13.90
C THR A 156 -7.32 -3.37 15.22
N ARG A 157 -8.46 -2.91 15.72
CA ARG A 157 -9.07 -3.47 16.92
C ARG A 157 -9.22 -4.97 16.81
N ARG A 158 -9.82 -5.45 15.72
CA ARG A 158 -10.05 -6.87 15.48
C ARG A 158 -8.76 -7.71 15.52
N TRP A 159 -7.70 -7.28 14.87
CA TRP A 159 -6.51 -8.09 14.69
C TRP A 159 -5.43 -7.87 15.75
N ALA A 160 -5.14 -6.61 16.09
CA ALA A 160 -4.08 -6.27 17.04
C ALA A 160 -4.54 -6.36 18.50
N LEU A 161 -5.80 -5.99 18.79
CA LEU A 161 -6.27 -5.92 20.17
C LEU A 161 -7.08 -7.15 20.58
N GLU A 162 -7.93 -7.67 19.70
CA GLU A 162 -8.86 -8.78 19.99
C GLU A 162 -8.42 -10.11 19.35
N ARG A 163 -7.25 -10.16 18.71
CA ARG A 163 -6.68 -11.38 18.09
C ARG A 163 -7.71 -12.13 17.23
N ASN A 164 -8.34 -11.39 16.29
CA ASN A 164 -9.43 -11.90 15.44
C ASN A 164 -10.65 -12.40 16.24
N GLY A 165 -10.96 -11.73 17.35
CA GLY A 165 -12.11 -12.08 18.21
C GLY A 165 -11.81 -13.17 19.26
N ALA A 166 -10.58 -13.72 19.30
CA ALA A 166 -10.22 -14.73 20.31
C ALA A 166 -10.13 -14.17 21.73
N THR A 167 -9.89 -12.86 21.88
CA THR A 167 -9.76 -12.18 23.17
C THR A 167 -10.48 -10.85 23.11
N PRO A 168 -11.81 -10.81 23.28
CA PRO A 168 -12.56 -9.55 23.25
C PRO A 168 -12.05 -8.55 24.30
N LEU A 169 -12.02 -7.28 23.95
CA LEU A 169 -11.71 -6.23 24.93
C LEU A 169 -12.80 -6.17 26.01
N PRO A 170 -12.44 -6.00 27.30
CA PRO A 170 -13.39 -5.67 28.33
C PRO A 170 -14.19 -4.41 27.97
N GLU A 171 -15.47 -4.33 28.36
CA GLU A 171 -16.42 -3.29 27.93
C GLU A 171 -15.87 -1.87 28.11
N GLY A 172 -15.29 -1.55 29.27
CA GLY A 172 -14.71 -0.22 29.53
C GLY A 172 -13.50 0.09 28.63
N ARG A 173 -12.67 -0.92 28.30
CA ARG A 173 -11.56 -0.75 27.36
C ARG A 173 -12.05 -0.64 25.92
N ALA A 174 -13.09 -1.38 25.56
CA ALA A 174 -13.70 -1.30 24.24
C ALA A 174 -14.26 0.10 23.99
N GLY A 175 -15.03 0.68 24.95
CA GLY A 175 -15.54 2.04 24.86
C GLY A 175 -14.42 3.08 24.74
N LEU A 176 -13.38 2.97 25.56
CA LEU A 176 -12.22 3.88 25.46
C LEU A 176 -11.54 3.80 24.09
N TRP A 177 -11.36 2.59 23.53
CA TRP A 177 -10.81 2.43 22.18
C TRP A 177 -11.69 3.11 21.13
N GLU A 178 -13.00 2.90 21.15
CA GLU A 178 -13.94 3.50 20.20
C GLU A 178 -13.89 5.03 20.23
N ASP A 179 -13.85 5.63 21.42
CA ASP A 179 -13.75 7.07 21.59
C ASP A 179 -12.44 7.62 21.02
N LEU A 180 -11.31 6.99 21.35
CA LEU A 180 -9.98 7.39 20.87
C LEU A 180 -9.83 7.19 19.35
N ALA A 181 -10.24 6.03 18.85
CA ALA A 181 -10.19 5.71 17.43
C ALA A 181 -11.12 6.62 16.61
N GLY A 182 -12.33 6.87 17.11
CA GLY A 182 -13.27 7.80 16.47
C GLY A 182 -12.75 9.23 16.42
N ARG A 183 -12.12 9.71 17.49
CA ARG A 183 -11.47 11.03 17.52
C ARG A 183 -10.28 11.06 16.55
N LEU A 184 -9.42 10.06 16.58
CA LEU A 184 -8.26 9.95 15.69
C LEU A 184 -8.68 9.96 14.22
N ALA A 185 -9.72 9.22 13.85
CA ALA A 185 -10.28 9.17 12.51
C ALA A 185 -10.80 10.55 12.05
N ARG A 186 -11.51 11.27 12.92
CA ARG A 186 -12.02 12.61 12.60
C ARG A 186 -10.89 13.62 12.44
N GLU A 187 -9.92 13.67 13.35
CA GLU A 187 -8.80 14.60 13.26
C GLU A 187 -7.87 14.32 12.06
N ALA A 188 -7.66 13.05 11.71
CA ALA A 188 -6.88 12.69 10.53
C ALA A 188 -7.56 13.15 9.22
N ALA A 189 -8.90 13.10 9.16
CA ALA A 189 -9.69 13.51 8.01
C ALA A 189 -10.01 15.02 7.98
N ASP A 190 -9.67 15.78 9.03
CA ASP A 190 -10.11 17.17 9.18
C ASP A 190 -9.37 18.09 8.22
N LYS A 191 -10.13 18.69 7.29
CA LYS A 191 -9.64 19.67 6.32
C LYS A 191 -9.20 20.97 6.95
N ALA A 192 -9.83 21.40 8.03
CA ALA A 192 -9.47 22.63 8.72
C ALA A 192 -8.06 22.53 9.34
N LEU A 193 -7.64 21.32 9.72
CA LEU A 193 -6.31 21.06 10.27
C LEU A 193 -5.27 20.73 9.20
N GLY A 194 -5.69 20.10 8.08
CA GLY A 194 -4.79 19.52 7.08
C GLY A 194 -4.85 20.15 5.68
N GLY A 195 -5.78 21.04 5.44
CA GLY A 195 -6.00 21.59 4.10
C GLY A 195 -6.91 20.72 3.21
N GLU A 196 -7.10 21.16 1.97
CA GLU A 196 -7.94 20.45 1.02
C GLU A 196 -7.34 19.09 0.63
N PRO A 197 -8.18 18.04 0.53
CA PRO A 197 -7.72 16.72 0.12
C PRO A 197 -7.10 16.73 -1.27
N VAL A 198 -6.00 16.02 -1.41
CA VAL A 198 -5.24 15.85 -2.65
C VAL A 198 -5.30 14.39 -3.13
N PRO A 199 -5.02 14.12 -4.41
CA PRO A 199 -4.76 12.76 -4.87
C PRO A 199 -3.68 12.10 -4.00
N THR A 200 -4.02 10.95 -3.43
CA THR A 200 -3.23 10.22 -2.44
C THR A 200 -3.15 8.76 -2.88
N HIS A 201 -1.95 8.21 -2.97
CA HIS A 201 -1.70 6.82 -3.38
C HIS A 201 -2.25 5.82 -2.37
N ARG A 202 -2.31 6.19 -1.10
CA ARG A 202 -2.71 5.37 0.05
C ARG A 202 -1.60 4.47 0.60
N ASP A 203 -0.89 3.75 -0.24
CA ASP A 203 0.17 2.82 0.15
C ASP A 203 1.51 3.24 -0.50
N PHE A 204 1.85 4.55 -0.39
CA PHE A 204 3.07 5.15 -0.91
C PHE A 204 4.26 4.85 0.00
N HIS A 205 4.69 3.60 0.02
CA HIS A 205 5.84 3.14 0.79
C HIS A 205 6.90 2.52 -0.11
N ALA A 206 8.11 2.35 0.41
CA ALA A 206 9.29 1.98 -0.35
C ALA A 206 9.17 0.68 -1.18
N ASN A 207 8.34 -0.29 -0.78
CA ASN A 207 8.11 -1.51 -1.58
C ASN A 207 7.22 -1.29 -2.80
N ASN A 208 6.45 -0.19 -2.85
CA ASN A 208 5.61 0.17 -3.99
C ASN A 208 6.29 1.16 -4.95
N LEU A 209 7.60 1.39 -4.76
CA LEU A 209 8.43 2.23 -5.59
C LEU A 209 9.55 1.38 -6.20
N MET A 210 9.43 1.05 -7.48
CA MET A 210 10.35 0.18 -8.19
C MET A 210 11.41 0.97 -8.93
N ARG A 211 12.68 0.53 -8.90
CA ARG A 211 13.73 1.09 -9.75
C ARG A 211 13.59 0.52 -11.16
N ALA A 212 12.92 1.26 -12.04
CA ALA A 212 12.70 0.84 -13.41
C ALA A 212 14.02 0.77 -14.19
N PRO A 213 14.08 -0.01 -15.29
CA PRO A 213 15.16 0.08 -16.25
C PRO A 213 15.37 1.53 -16.71
N GLY A 214 16.61 2.03 -16.66
CA GLY A 214 16.92 3.44 -16.91
C GLY A 214 17.04 4.29 -15.64
N GLY A 215 16.79 3.73 -14.45
CA GLY A 215 17.13 4.33 -13.15
C GLY A 215 16.03 5.19 -12.52
N ALA A 216 14.95 5.51 -13.21
CA ALA A 216 13.85 6.25 -12.62
C ALA A 216 13.02 5.41 -11.63
N LEU A 217 12.49 6.03 -10.57
CA LEU A 217 11.49 5.39 -9.72
C LEU A 217 10.15 5.29 -10.44
N ALA A 218 9.56 4.10 -10.41
CA ALA A 218 8.22 3.82 -10.92
C ALA A 218 7.28 3.46 -9.77
N VAL A 219 6.07 3.98 -9.83
CA VAL A 219 5.02 3.74 -8.81
C VAL A 219 4.18 2.54 -9.22
N ILE A 220 3.98 1.59 -8.32
CA ILE A 220 3.10 0.41 -8.50
C ILE A 220 2.01 0.40 -7.42
N ASP A 221 1.01 -0.47 -7.60
CA ASP A 221 -0.11 -0.67 -6.64
C ASP A 221 -0.98 0.58 -6.42
N PHE A 222 -1.18 1.37 -7.46
CA PHE A 222 -1.83 2.70 -7.44
C PHE A 222 -3.36 2.65 -7.67
N GLN A 223 -3.97 1.51 -7.94
CA GLN A 223 -5.40 1.42 -8.28
C GLN A 223 -6.35 1.81 -7.14
N ASP A 224 -5.84 1.89 -5.92
CA ASP A 224 -6.56 2.36 -4.74
C ASP A 224 -6.40 3.86 -4.46
N LEU A 225 -5.75 4.59 -5.38
CA LEU A 225 -5.56 6.05 -5.31
C LEU A 225 -6.91 6.77 -5.14
N ARG A 226 -6.94 7.74 -4.24
CA ARG A 226 -8.14 8.47 -3.84
C ARG A 226 -7.81 9.87 -3.34
N LEU A 227 -8.82 10.69 -3.06
CA LEU A 227 -8.59 11.95 -2.36
C LEU A 227 -8.32 11.69 -0.89
N GLY A 228 -7.27 12.30 -0.35
CA GLY A 228 -6.86 12.12 1.04
C GLY A 228 -6.09 13.30 1.63
N PRO A 229 -5.70 13.20 2.89
CA PRO A 229 -4.91 14.24 3.56
C PRO A 229 -3.58 14.49 2.83
N PRO A 230 -3.15 15.75 2.67
CA PRO A 230 -1.94 16.09 1.93
C PRO A 230 -0.64 15.44 2.47
N ASP A 231 -0.58 15.19 3.76
CA ASP A 231 0.57 14.61 4.45
C ASP A 231 0.56 13.07 4.51
N TYR A 232 -0.52 12.39 4.06
CA TYR A 232 -0.69 10.94 4.24
C TYR A 232 0.37 10.10 3.55
N ASP A 233 0.68 10.38 2.28
CA ASP A 233 1.66 9.61 1.51
C ASP A 233 3.09 9.87 1.95
N ALA A 234 3.43 11.10 2.34
CA ALA A 234 4.73 11.42 2.91
C ALA A 234 4.94 10.70 4.25
N VAL A 235 3.90 10.65 5.11
CA VAL A 235 3.90 9.85 6.33
C VAL A 235 4.11 8.36 6.01
N SER A 236 3.40 7.82 5.03
CA SER A 236 3.53 6.42 4.61
C SER A 236 4.96 6.10 4.16
N LEU A 237 5.58 6.96 3.34
CA LEU A 237 6.94 6.79 2.86
C LEU A 237 7.97 6.81 4.00
N ARG A 238 7.89 7.83 4.85
CA ARG A 238 8.93 8.08 5.87
C ARG A 238 8.85 7.13 7.06
N PHE A 239 7.65 6.75 7.50
CA PHE A 239 7.46 6.07 8.78
C PHE A 239 7.06 4.61 8.69
N GLU A 240 6.62 4.09 7.55
CA GLU A 240 6.15 2.72 7.50
C GLU A 240 7.28 1.69 7.38
N ARG A 241 7.94 1.58 6.26
CA ARG A 241 8.91 0.49 6.00
C ARG A 241 10.34 0.98 5.81
N ALA A 242 10.51 2.27 5.69
CA ALA A 242 11.82 2.87 5.50
C ALA A 242 12.68 2.90 6.77
N GLY A 243 12.04 2.75 7.94
CA GLY A 243 12.75 2.81 9.23
C GLY A 243 13.33 4.19 9.55
N SER A 244 12.98 5.22 8.78
CA SER A 244 13.30 6.60 9.09
C SER A 244 12.32 7.10 10.14
N LEU A 245 12.81 7.70 11.20
CA LEU A 245 12.00 8.34 12.23
C LEU A 245 12.16 9.88 12.17
N ALA A 246 12.83 10.38 11.15
CA ALA A 246 13.03 11.81 10.95
C ALA A 246 11.94 12.39 10.03
N PRO A 247 11.32 13.53 10.39
CA PRO A 247 10.45 14.26 9.49
C PRO A 247 11.24 14.71 8.24
N ALA A 248 10.56 14.78 7.10
CA ALA A 248 11.17 15.33 5.89
C ALA A 248 11.40 16.83 6.04
N ARG A 249 12.42 17.31 5.40
CA ARG A 249 12.75 18.72 5.03
C ARG A 249 11.90 19.83 5.70
N GLY A 250 11.67 19.75 7.01
CA GLY A 250 10.98 20.81 7.76
C GLY A 250 9.45 20.79 7.71
N GLU A 251 8.83 19.77 7.13
CA GLU A 251 7.39 19.59 7.20
C GLU A 251 6.96 19.00 8.55
N ALA A 252 5.99 19.64 9.18
CA ALA A 252 5.34 19.10 10.36
C ALA A 252 4.21 18.17 9.92
N TYR A 253 4.39 16.87 10.12
CA TYR A 253 3.29 15.92 9.92
C TYR A 253 2.28 16.02 11.05
N ARG A 254 0.99 15.91 10.72
CA ARG A 254 -0.06 15.89 11.74
C ARG A 254 0.00 14.58 12.53
N GLU A 255 0.04 14.71 13.85
CA GLU A 255 0.06 13.56 14.77
C GLU A 255 -1.09 12.59 14.45
N ALA A 256 -2.29 13.11 14.18
CA ALA A 256 -3.45 12.28 13.90
C ALA A 256 -3.27 11.44 12.61
N VAL A 257 -2.69 11.99 11.55
CA VAL A 257 -2.44 11.24 10.30
C VAL A 257 -1.38 10.17 10.51
N LEU A 258 -0.29 10.52 11.20
CA LEU A 258 0.78 9.58 11.50
C LEU A 258 0.29 8.43 12.38
N LEU A 259 -0.42 8.74 13.47
CA LEU A 259 -0.95 7.72 14.37
C LEU A 259 -2.01 6.84 13.70
N GLN A 260 -2.93 7.44 12.91
CA GLN A 260 -3.91 6.67 12.16
C GLN A 260 -3.22 5.66 11.24
N ARG A 261 -2.22 6.12 10.47
CA ARG A 261 -1.45 5.24 9.58
C ARG A 261 -0.70 4.16 10.34
N ALA A 262 -0.02 4.51 11.42
CA ALA A 262 0.77 3.57 12.22
C ALA A 262 -0.13 2.49 12.85
N TRP A 263 -1.29 2.85 13.38
CA TRP A 263 -2.27 1.91 13.92
C TRP A 263 -2.87 1.02 12.82
N LYS A 264 -3.23 1.58 11.66
CA LYS A 264 -3.73 0.81 10.50
C LYS A 264 -2.74 -0.27 10.08
N VAL A 265 -1.47 0.07 9.91
CA VAL A 265 -0.47 -0.91 9.48
C VAL A 265 -0.15 -1.93 10.57
N LEU A 266 -0.20 -1.56 11.85
CA LEU A 266 -0.10 -2.50 12.97
C LEU A 266 -1.19 -3.58 12.87
N GLY A 267 -2.44 -3.20 12.64
CA GLY A 267 -3.54 -4.15 12.44
C GLY A 267 -3.31 -5.08 11.25
N THR A 268 -2.76 -4.56 10.15
CA THR A 268 -2.41 -5.34 8.98
C THR A 268 -1.31 -6.36 9.28
N PHE A 269 -0.24 -5.95 9.97
CA PHE A 269 0.88 -6.84 10.28
C PHE A 269 0.48 -7.91 11.31
N GLU A 270 -0.32 -7.58 12.31
CA GLU A 270 -0.87 -8.56 13.25
C GLU A 270 -1.75 -9.60 12.53
N LYS A 271 -2.56 -9.19 11.55
CA LYS A 271 -3.28 -10.13 10.68
C LYS A 271 -2.32 -11.05 9.92
N MET A 272 -1.25 -10.51 9.34
CA MET A 272 -0.29 -11.31 8.58
C MET A 272 0.42 -12.33 9.47
N LEU A 273 0.81 -11.93 10.68
CA LEU A 273 1.40 -12.82 11.67
C LEU A 273 0.42 -13.93 12.12
N ALA A 274 -0.84 -13.58 12.33
CA ALA A 274 -1.90 -14.57 12.64
C ALA A 274 -2.12 -15.59 11.50
N LEU A 275 -1.79 -15.21 10.25
CA LEU A 275 -1.79 -16.11 9.09
C LEU A 275 -0.45 -16.85 8.88
N GLY A 276 0.46 -16.80 9.86
CA GLY A 276 1.76 -17.50 9.84
C GLY A 276 2.83 -16.83 8.99
N ARG A 277 2.64 -15.56 8.57
CA ARG A 277 3.62 -14.84 7.75
C ARG A 277 4.64 -14.10 8.61
N GLU A 278 5.60 -14.83 9.18
CA GLU A 278 6.60 -14.30 10.11
C GLU A 278 7.49 -13.17 9.55
N VAL A 279 7.61 -13.05 8.24
CA VAL A 279 8.35 -11.96 7.57
C VAL A 279 7.84 -10.56 7.96
N TYR A 280 6.60 -10.45 8.44
CA TYR A 280 6.02 -9.17 8.88
C TYR A 280 6.36 -8.77 10.32
N ARG A 281 7.03 -9.62 11.12
CA ARG A 281 7.38 -9.32 12.52
C ARG A 281 8.23 -8.06 12.68
N PRO A 282 9.31 -7.84 11.91
CA PRO A 282 10.09 -6.60 12.02
C PRO A 282 9.27 -5.34 11.68
N HIS A 283 8.32 -5.45 10.75
CA HIS A 283 7.44 -4.33 10.37
C HIS A 283 6.42 -4.02 11.46
N ARG A 284 5.85 -5.06 12.10
CA ARG A 284 4.98 -4.92 13.28
C ARG A 284 5.70 -4.19 14.40
N ASP A 285 6.94 -4.59 14.71
CA ASP A 285 7.73 -3.98 15.77
C ASP A 285 8.10 -2.53 15.43
N ALA A 286 8.35 -2.23 14.16
CA ALA A 286 8.55 -0.86 13.69
C ALA A 286 7.29 -0.01 13.89
N ALA A 287 6.09 -0.52 13.55
CA ALA A 287 4.84 0.19 13.78
C ALA A 287 4.60 0.50 15.27
N VAL A 288 4.87 -0.46 16.16
CA VAL A 288 4.80 -0.24 17.62
C VAL A 288 5.76 0.85 18.07
N ARG A 289 7.01 0.83 17.59
CA ARG A 289 8.00 1.89 17.91
C ARG A 289 7.54 3.25 17.42
N THR A 290 7.01 3.34 16.19
CA THR A 290 6.46 4.57 15.62
C THR A 290 5.33 5.12 16.47
N ILE A 291 4.37 4.30 16.88
CA ILE A 291 3.27 4.74 17.75
C ILE A 291 3.82 5.26 19.08
N ARG A 292 4.74 4.54 19.73
CA ARG A 292 5.34 4.97 21.01
C ARG A 292 6.08 6.30 20.90
N LEU A 293 6.85 6.48 19.83
CA LEU A 293 7.70 7.67 19.65
C LEU A 293 6.88 8.92 19.33
N TRP A 294 5.82 8.78 18.53
CA TRP A 294 5.06 9.91 18.01
C TRP A 294 3.78 10.23 18.77
N THR A 295 3.36 9.37 19.70
CA THR A 295 2.29 9.72 20.63
C THR A 295 2.83 10.69 21.69
N ARG A 296 2.37 11.93 21.64
CA ARG A 296 2.81 12.97 22.58
C ARG A 296 2.38 12.63 24.01
N PRO A 297 3.27 12.74 25.01
CA PRO A 297 2.96 12.43 26.41
C PRO A 297 1.83 13.28 27.01
N ASP A 298 1.70 14.52 26.54
CA ASP A 298 0.68 15.50 26.91
C ASP A 298 -0.43 15.66 25.86
N GLY A 299 -0.38 14.85 24.78
CA GLY A 299 -1.31 14.90 23.65
C GLY A 299 -2.66 14.22 23.92
N SER A 300 -3.62 14.54 23.07
CA SER A 300 -4.98 13.99 23.13
C SER A 300 -5.09 12.51 22.84
N PHE A 301 -4.01 11.90 22.31
CA PHE A 301 -3.94 10.48 21.94
C PHE A 301 -3.07 9.63 22.88
N ARG A 302 -2.59 10.20 24.00
CA ARG A 302 -1.70 9.51 24.96
C ARG A 302 -2.25 8.15 25.40
N ASP A 303 -3.54 8.08 25.64
CA ASP A 303 -4.18 6.85 26.15
C ASP A 303 -4.23 5.70 25.14
N LEU A 304 -3.95 5.95 23.85
CA LEU A 304 -3.73 4.90 22.86
C LEU A 304 -2.53 4.00 23.21
N LEU A 305 -1.53 4.53 23.91
CA LEU A 305 -0.36 3.74 24.34
C LEU A 305 -0.74 2.55 25.23
N ALA A 306 -1.85 2.62 25.98
CA ALA A 306 -2.34 1.54 26.81
C ALA A 306 -2.85 0.33 26.00
N PHE A 307 -3.05 0.49 24.70
CA PHE A 307 -3.53 -0.57 23.80
C PHE A 307 -2.39 -1.23 23.01
N LEU A 308 -1.15 -0.74 23.12
CA LEU A 308 -0.04 -1.37 22.41
C LEU A 308 0.18 -2.80 22.90
N PRO A 309 0.40 -3.75 21.97
CA PRO A 309 0.80 -5.10 22.34
C PRO A 309 2.17 -5.06 23.03
N GLY A 310 2.33 -5.94 24.03
CA GLY A 310 3.57 -6.11 24.77
C GLY A 310 4.72 -6.60 23.91
#